data_c37bb664d09f7effa45c65308e00073d
#
_entry.id   c37bb664d09f7effa45c65308e00073d
#
_cell.length_a   1.000
_cell.length_b   1.000
_cell.length_c   1.000
_cell.angle_alpha   90.00
_cell.angle_beta   90.00
_cell.angle_gamma   90.00
#
_symmetry.space_group_name_H-M   'P 1'
#
loop_
_entity.id
_entity.type
_entity.pdbx_description
1 polymer ?
#
loop_
_entity_poly.entity_id
_entity_poly.type
_entity_poly.pdbx_seq_one_letter_code
_entity_poly.pdbx_strand_id
1 'polypeptide(L)'
;MSFSINGETWEPQTAVEHANLIIDRINELLQENNIKDKDGNTAYLKKTYGNALYLLALGDGARLADNDQKLSQAINSFNIELCDDQQIQNLLPIAAISRNPGSYSTLQLVVKASDDGQCVIPAGTKAPYGDVNFVVQTETVISAGSTAIINTVCDTLGPVVVLSGEITSFENEIANLDSVENATSSVPGVAPETNDALRKRILAGDTIKYSLDGCKRALEELTGITHARIYINYNIADPIILAGNVEVAPRTAYIIVQGSSDKLAETYAEYMNAPTQNNANAEGQYTTVMVHIIASADGDAVLPGTTSVTYDGHTYVIDEATTILAGEEEDVQFICNEVGPYEIPVLGITELDQTIENVSSAYNLVPAVPGSYDPKHEQNWITASGQEIPIKYDDAQFKNIYIKVYLEKDAETGDQVDNQIKRDLIYASANWQIGDIVTQVLACAPFIDCSYTKVAYVKISADGTTWSDSLEMGCNEIPSVVDGTITIQPYEEE
;
A
#
# COMPACT_ATOMS: atom_id res chain seq x y z
N MET A 1 -16.38 -23.81 22.58
CA MET A 1 -16.98 -22.99 21.52
C MET A 1 -18.32 -23.59 21.18
N SER A 2 -19.36 -22.77 21.18
CA SER A 2 -20.72 -23.17 20.83
C SER A 2 -20.97 -23.00 19.32
N PHE A 3 -21.91 -23.71 18.76
CA PHE A 3 -22.40 -23.48 17.39
C PHE A 3 -23.92 -23.64 17.37
N SER A 4 -24.58 -23.10 16.34
CA SER A 4 -26.03 -23.17 16.21
C SER A 4 -26.42 -24.12 15.08
N ILE A 5 -27.35 -25.05 15.39
CA ILE A 5 -27.97 -25.93 14.40
C ILE A 5 -29.48 -25.69 14.49
N ASN A 6 -30.12 -25.32 13.39
CA ASN A 6 -31.55 -25.07 13.31
C ASN A 6 -32.09 -24.04 14.36
N GLY A 7 -31.23 -23.06 14.74
CA GLY A 7 -31.57 -22.04 15.72
C GLY A 7 -31.37 -22.45 17.20
N GLU A 8 -30.92 -23.68 17.45
CA GLU A 8 -30.51 -24.10 18.78
C GLU A 8 -29.00 -24.01 18.94
N THR A 9 -28.53 -23.42 20.04
CA THR A 9 -27.10 -23.33 20.38
C THR A 9 -26.70 -24.64 21.02
N TRP A 10 -25.73 -25.34 20.39
CA TRP A 10 -25.09 -26.52 20.93
C TRP A 10 -23.74 -26.15 21.57
N GLU A 11 -23.52 -26.67 22.77
CA GLU A 11 -22.25 -26.50 23.48
C GLU A 11 -21.64 -27.87 23.81
N PRO A 12 -20.32 -28.06 23.63
CA PRO A 12 -19.64 -29.26 24.04
C PRO A 12 -19.82 -29.51 25.53
N GLN A 13 -20.28 -30.71 25.88
CA GLN A 13 -20.48 -31.08 27.28
C GLN A 13 -19.16 -31.48 27.92
N THR A 14 -19.04 -31.24 29.22
CA THR A 14 -17.89 -31.66 30.04
C THR A 14 -17.97 -33.14 30.36
N ALA A 15 -16.84 -33.74 30.76
CA ALA A 15 -16.77 -35.13 31.21
C ALA A 15 -17.75 -35.41 32.37
N VAL A 16 -17.94 -34.44 33.26
CA VAL A 16 -18.86 -34.54 34.41
C VAL A 16 -20.30 -34.53 33.96
N GLU A 17 -20.66 -33.67 33.01
CA GLU A 17 -22.02 -33.60 32.44
C GLU A 17 -22.37 -34.91 31.74
N HIS A 18 -21.49 -35.43 30.88
CA HIS A 18 -21.69 -36.75 30.25
C HIS A 18 -21.82 -37.87 31.27
N ALA A 19 -20.93 -37.92 32.30
CA ALA A 19 -21.01 -38.90 33.36
C ALA A 19 -22.37 -38.85 34.12
N ASN A 20 -22.82 -37.63 34.40
CA ASN A 20 -24.12 -37.40 35.04
C ASN A 20 -25.27 -37.94 34.17
N LEU A 21 -25.26 -37.69 32.87
CA LEU A 21 -26.28 -38.19 31.93
C LEU A 21 -26.24 -39.75 31.87
N ILE A 22 -25.05 -40.35 31.85
CA ILE A 22 -24.89 -41.81 31.88
C ILE A 22 -25.54 -42.38 33.16
N ILE A 23 -25.21 -41.82 34.33
CA ILE A 23 -25.76 -42.29 35.62
C ILE A 23 -27.29 -42.02 35.69
N ASP A 24 -27.78 -40.93 35.19
CA ASP A 24 -29.22 -40.63 35.12
C ASP A 24 -29.91 -41.68 34.26
N ARG A 25 -29.38 -42.02 33.10
CA ARG A 25 -29.94 -43.03 32.23
C ARG A 25 -29.89 -44.43 32.86
N ILE A 26 -28.82 -44.78 33.58
CA ILE A 26 -28.75 -46.02 34.36
C ILE A 26 -29.83 -46.03 35.47
N ASN A 27 -30.01 -44.92 36.18
CA ASN A 27 -31.04 -44.82 37.22
C ASN A 27 -32.46 -44.98 36.66
N GLU A 28 -32.72 -44.39 35.48
CA GLU A 28 -34.02 -44.60 34.76
C GLU A 28 -34.23 -46.08 34.43
N LEU A 29 -33.18 -46.76 33.86
CA LEU A 29 -33.23 -48.20 33.55
C LEU A 29 -33.45 -49.05 34.78
N LEU A 30 -32.84 -48.71 35.92
CA LEU A 30 -33.06 -49.38 37.19
C LEU A 30 -34.49 -49.26 37.65
N GLN A 31 -35.10 -48.10 37.49
CA GLN A 31 -36.50 -47.83 37.77
C GLN A 31 -37.45 -48.60 36.82
N GLU A 32 -37.23 -48.45 35.51
CA GLU A 32 -38.03 -49.08 34.46
C GLU A 32 -38.06 -50.60 34.62
N ASN A 33 -36.97 -51.24 35.04
CA ASN A 33 -36.84 -52.67 35.24
C ASN A 33 -37.15 -53.09 36.70
N ASN A 34 -37.62 -52.20 37.56
CA ASN A 34 -38.00 -52.45 38.95
C ASN A 34 -36.91 -53.14 39.77
N ILE A 35 -35.63 -52.79 39.49
CA ILE A 35 -34.46 -53.32 40.22
C ILE A 35 -34.46 -52.75 41.65
N LYS A 36 -34.31 -53.65 42.63
CA LYS A 36 -34.32 -53.29 44.05
C LYS A 36 -32.92 -53.40 44.63
N ASP A 37 -32.60 -52.54 45.59
CA ASP A 37 -31.41 -52.68 46.44
C ASP A 37 -31.60 -53.82 47.49
N LYS A 38 -30.56 -54.07 48.30
CA LYS A 38 -30.60 -55.09 49.34
C LYS A 38 -31.67 -54.85 50.41
N ASP A 39 -32.13 -53.61 50.56
CA ASP A 39 -33.12 -53.16 51.56
C ASP A 39 -34.55 -53.10 50.95
N GLY A 40 -34.72 -53.55 49.70
CA GLY A 40 -36.00 -53.59 48.99
C GLY A 40 -36.46 -52.26 48.37
N ASN A 41 -35.67 -51.20 48.46
CA ASN A 41 -35.96 -49.93 47.83
C ASN A 41 -35.57 -49.95 46.34
N THR A 42 -36.06 -49.03 45.55
CA THR A 42 -35.59 -48.86 44.15
C THR A 42 -34.11 -48.57 44.13
N ALA A 43 -33.33 -49.39 43.44
CA ALA A 43 -31.88 -49.18 43.32
C ALA A 43 -31.57 -47.83 42.68
N TYR A 44 -30.59 -47.11 43.22
CA TYR A 44 -30.23 -45.78 42.78
C TYR A 44 -28.68 -45.59 42.89
N LEU A 45 -28.06 -45.15 41.82
CA LEU A 45 -26.63 -44.85 41.78
C LEU A 45 -26.39 -43.36 42.10
N LYS A 46 -25.55 -43.12 43.09
CA LYS A 46 -25.14 -41.78 43.48
C LYS A 46 -24.03 -41.25 42.59
N LYS A 47 -24.13 -40.00 42.17
CA LYS A 47 -23.11 -39.25 41.39
C LYS A 47 -21.99 -38.75 42.31
N THR A 48 -21.21 -39.69 42.85
CA THR A 48 -20.11 -39.37 43.79
C THR A 48 -18.85 -40.13 43.43
N TYR A 49 -17.71 -39.53 43.62
CA TYR A 49 -16.38 -40.15 43.37
C TYR A 49 -16.09 -41.42 44.17
N GLY A 50 -16.83 -41.72 45.23
CA GLY A 50 -16.77 -42.97 45.96
C GLY A 50 -17.52 -44.13 45.30
N ASN A 51 -18.29 -43.89 44.25
CA ASN A 51 -19.01 -44.90 43.50
C ASN A 51 -18.21 -45.40 42.30
N ALA A 52 -17.84 -46.66 42.26
CA ALA A 52 -17.06 -47.25 41.17
C ALA A 52 -17.72 -47.08 39.79
N LEU A 53 -19.06 -47.20 39.72
CA LEU A 53 -19.78 -47.00 38.46
C LEU A 53 -19.74 -45.54 38.02
N TYR A 54 -19.75 -44.57 38.96
CA TYR A 54 -19.57 -43.18 38.63
C TYR A 54 -18.16 -42.88 38.12
N LEU A 55 -17.14 -43.50 38.63
CA LEU A 55 -15.78 -43.38 38.12
C LEU A 55 -15.64 -43.95 36.71
N LEU A 56 -16.32 -45.09 36.42
CA LEU A 56 -16.39 -45.59 35.04
C LEU A 56 -17.13 -44.65 34.11
N ALA A 57 -18.26 -44.08 34.56
CA ALA A 57 -19.01 -43.10 33.81
C ALA A 57 -18.19 -41.80 33.55
N LEU A 58 -17.34 -41.37 34.47
CA LEU A 58 -16.39 -40.28 34.29
C LEU A 58 -15.34 -40.60 33.22
N GLY A 59 -14.84 -41.82 33.18
CA GLY A 59 -13.90 -42.27 32.12
C GLY A 59 -14.54 -42.26 30.73
N ASP A 60 -15.76 -42.79 30.60
CA ASP A 60 -16.53 -42.70 29.34
C ASP A 60 -16.96 -41.26 29.00
N GLY A 61 -17.35 -40.49 30.02
CA GLY A 61 -17.68 -39.07 29.88
C GLY A 61 -16.51 -38.23 29.36
N ALA A 62 -15.29 -38.55 29.82
CA ALA A 62 -14.08 -37.89 29.30
C ALA A 62 -13.87 -38.16 27.80
N ARG A 63 -14.11 -39.38 27.35
CA ARG A 63 -14.02 -39.76 25.95
C ARG A 63 -15.11 -39.08 25.10
N LEU A 64 -16.33 -38.97 25.63
CA LEU A 64 -17.45 -38.30 24.97
C LEU A 64 -17.17 -36.80 24.88
N ALA A 65 -16.67 -36.16 25.94
CA ALA A 65 -16.29 -34.77 25.95
C ALA A 65 -15.18 -34.46 24.93
N ASP A 66 -14.19 -35.33 24.78
CA ASP A 66 -13.16 -35.23 23.74
C ASP A 66 -13.77 -35.30 22.33
N ASN A 67 -14.73 -36.20 22.11
CA ASN A 67 -15.45 -36.31 20.84
C ASN A 67 -16.30 -35.05 20.55
N ASP A 68 -17.01 -34.52 21.54
CA ASP A 68 -17.79 -33.28 21.41
C ASP A 68 -16.87 -32.12 21.08
N GLN A 69 -15.72 -32.04 21.69
CA GLN A 69 -14.73 -30.98 21.41
C GLN A 69 -14.20 -31.08 19.97
N LYS A 70 -13.89 -32.27 19.51
CA LYS A 70 -13.47 -32.52 18.12
C LYS A 70 -14.58 -32.21 17.13
N LEU A 71 -15.82 -32.57 17.45
CA LEU A 71 -16.98 -32.23 16.61
C LEU A 71 -17.18 -30.72 16.53
N SER A 72 -17.10 -30.03 17.66
CA SER A 72 -17.16 -28.57 17.71
C SER A 72 -16.05 -27.93 16.87
N GLN A 73 -14.82 -28.41 16.98
CA GLN A 73 -13.69 -27.94 16.15
C GLN A 73 -13.94 -28.20 14.66
N ALA A 74 -14.44 -29.38 14.29
CA ALA A 74 -14.74 -29.71 12.91
C ALA A 74 -15.82 -28.82 12.30
N ILE A 75 -16.90 -28.55 13.05
CA ILE A 75 -17.98 -27.65 12.59
C ILE A 75 -17.49 -26.19 12.50
N ASN A 76 -16.78 -25.73 13.53
CA ASN A 76 -16.25 -24.37 13.57
C ASN A 76 -15.16 -24.15 12.51
N SER A 77 -14.52 -25.20 12.00
CA SER A 77 -13.56 -25.10 10.91
C SER A 77 -14.16 -24.55 9.61
N PHE A 78 -15.45 -24.63 9.43
CA PHE A 78 -16.18 -24.07 8.27
C PHE A 78 -16.74 -22.67 8.54
N ASN A 79 -16.61 -22.16 9.76
CA ASN A 79 -17.06 -20.82 10.11
C ASN A 79 -15.85 -19.87 10.21
N ILE A 80 -15.79 -18.86 9.36
CA ILE A 80 -14.69 -17.90 9.27
C ILE A 80 -14.46 -17.13 10.57
N GLU A 81 -15.50 -16.87 11.35
CA GLU A 81 -15.39 -16.19 12.65
C GLU A 81 -14.75 -17.08 13.72
N LEU A 82 -14.99 -18.38 13.65
CA LEU A 82 -14.67 -19.34 14.72
C LEU A 82 -13.50 -20.28 14.39
N CYS A 83 -13.12 -20.39 13.11
CA CYS A 83 -12.01 -21.25 12.67
C CYS A 83 -10.66 -20.72 13.21
N ASP A 84 -9.73 -21.63 13.46
CA ASP A 84 -8.37 -21.26 13.82
C ASP A 84 -7.55 -20.80 12.60
N ASP A 85 -6.34 -20.32 12.85
CA ASP A 85 -5.46 -19.78 11.84
C ASP A 85 -5.00 -20.80 10.77
N GLN A 86 -4.96 -22.06 11.11
CA GLN A 86 -4.65 -23.14 10.16
C GLN A 86 -5.87 -23.46 9.29
N GLN A 87 -7.05 -23.47 9.91
CA GLN A 87 -8.30 -23.79 9.24
C GLN A 87 -8.70 -22.71 8.23
N ILE A 88 -8.46 -21.44 8.52
CA ILE A 88 -8.77 -20.35 7.57
C ILE A 88 -8.00 -20.53 6.24
N GLN A 89 -6.77 -21.05 6.27
CA GLN A 89 -5.98 -21.33 5.06
C GLN A 89 -6.67 -22.39 4.17
N ASN A 90 -7.32 -23.38 4.80
CA ASN A 90 -8.03 -24.44 4.09
C ASN A 90 -9.35 -23.97 3.47
N LEU A 91 -9.94 -22.88 4.00
CA LEU A 91 -11.18 -22.31 3.49
C LEU A 91 -10.95 -21.41 2.27
N LEU A 92 -9.78 -20.77 2.13
CA LEU A 92 -9.49 -19.85 1.04
C LEU A 92 -9.72 -20.45 -0.37
N PRO A 93 -9.19 -21.65 -0.69
CA PRO A 93 -9.43 -22.26 -1.99
C PRO A 93 -10.90 -22.60 -2.25
N ILE A 94 -11.63 -23.00 -1.17
CA ILE A 94 -13.06 -23.35 -1.25
C ILE A 94 -13.89 -22.11 -1.56
N ALA A 95 -13.53 -20.98 -0.96
CA ALA A 95 -14.18 -19.69 -1.16
C ALA A 95 -13.70 -18.94 -2.42
N ALA A 96 -12.70 -19.47 -3.13
CA ALA A 96 -12.01 -18.79 -4.23
C ALA A 96 -11.48 -17.40 -3.84
N ILE A 97 -10.93 -17.30 -2.63
CA ILE A 97 -10.35 -16.08 -2.08
C ILE A 97 -8.84 -16.25 -2.02
N SER A 98 -8.10 -15.25 -2.43
CA SER A 98 -6.65 -15.14 -2.23
C SER A 98 -6.33 -14.22 -1.05
N ARG A 99 -5.18 -14.47 -0.43
CA ARG A 99 -4.60 -13.59 0.59
C ARG A 99 -3.74 -12.54 -0.10
N ASN A 100 -3.78 -11.29 0.37
CA ASN A 100 -2.85 -10.27 -0.10
C ASN A 100 -1.42 -10.65 0.34
N PRO A 101 -0.52 -10.92 -0.61
CA PRO A 101 0.81 -11.45 -0.28
C PRO A 101 1.73 -10.40 0.35
N GLY A 102 1.35 -9.12 0.29
CA GLY A 102 2.22 -7.99 0.61
C GLY A 102 3.19 -7.66 -0.54
N SER A 103 3.94 -6.58 -0.36
CA SER A 103 4.96 -6.13 -1.30
C SER A 103 6.23 -5.68 -0.57
N TYR A 104 7.33 -5.62 -1.32
CA TYR A 104 8.60 -5.14 -0.80
C TYR A 104 8.69 -3.62 -0.95
N SER A 105 9.37 -2.96 -0.01
CA SER A 105 9.74 -1.56 -0.14
C SER A 105 10.82 -1.39 -1.22
N THR A 106 10.75 -0.28 -1.95
CA THR A 106 11.73 0.05 -3.00
C THR A 106 12.45 1.34 -2.67
N LEU A 107 13.68 1.47 -3.14
CA LEU A 107 14.52 2.64 -2.90
C LEU A 107 15.47 2.86 -4.08
N GLN A 108 15.68 4.12 -4.42
CA GLN A 108 16.69 4.53 -5.39
C GLN A 108 17.96 5.00 -4.67
N LEU A 109 19.10 4.46 -5.08
CA LEU A 109 20.41 4.87 -4.60
C LEU A 109 21.12 5.65 -5.68
N VAL A 110 21.64 6.80 -5.31
CA VAL A 110 22.55 7.61 -6.13
C VAL A 110 23.96 7.14 -5.85
N VAL A 111 24.64 6.67 -6.85
CA VAL A 111 26.00 6.12 -6.74
C VAL A 111 26.95 6.88 -7.64
N LYS A 112 28.04 7.39 -7.07
CA LYS A 112 29.07 8.10 -7.78
C LYS A 112 30.34 7.25 -7.85
N ALA A 113 30.88 7.10 -9.06
CA ALA A 113 32.19 6.47 -9.29
C ALA A 113 33.34 7.45 -9.03
N SER A 114 34.47 6.94 -8.52
CA SER A 114 35.68 7.75 -8.40
C SER A 114 36.29 8.08 -9.76
N ASP A 115 37.11 9.12 -9.82
CA ASP A 115 37.82 9.52 -11.04
C ASP A 115 38.89 8.49 -11.46
N ASP A 116 39.25 7.56 -10.56
CA ASP A 116 40.34 6.60 -10.77
C ASP A 116 40.00 5.47 -11.72
N GLY A 117 38.69 5.20 -11.94
CA GLY A 117 38.27 4.12 -12.82
C GLY A 117 36.77 3.82 -12.79
N GLN A 118 36.38 2.94 -13.68
CA GLN A 118 35.01 2.44 -13.79
C GLN A 118 34.59 1.71 -12.51
N CYS A 119 33.37 2.01 -12.02
CA CYS A 119 32.74 1.33 -10.91
C CYS A 119 31.70 0.35 -11.45
N VAL A 120 31.72 -0.90 -10.99
CA VAL A 120 30.73 -1.92 -11.34
C VAL A 120 29.99 -2.35 -10.09
N ILE A 121 28.70 -2.17 -10.09
CA ILE A 121 27.80 -2.58 -8.99
C ILE A 121 27.05 -3.82 -9.43
N PRO A 122 27.38 -5.00 -8.91
CA PRO A 122 26.70 -6.24 -9.30
C PRO A 122 25.26 -6.28 -8.81
N ALA A 123 24.38 -6.96 -9.55
CA ALA A 123 23.08 -7.36 -9.04
C ALA A 123 23.28 -8.22 -7.78
N GLY A 124 22.40 -8.03 -6.78
CA GLY A 124 22.50 -8.70 -5.48
C GLY A 124 23.39 -7.97 -4.46
N THR A 125 24.05 -6.86 -4.82
CA THR A 125 24.74 -5.99 -3.85
C THR A 125 23.76 -5.46 -2.83
N LYS A 126 24.14 -5.47 -1.54
CA LYS A 126 23.29 -5.08 -0.42
C LYS A 126 23.69 -3.73 0.15
N ALA A 127 22.69 -2.88 0.37
CA ALA A 127 22.81 -1.64 1.12
C ALA A 127 22.06 -1.84 2.47
N PRO A 128 22.79 -1.89 3.61
CA PRO A 128 22.19 -2.22 4.90
C PRO A 128 21.40 -1.03 5.49
N TYR A 129 20.27 -1.34 6.11
CA TYR A 129 19.47 -0.40 6.90
C TYR A 129 18.87 -1.11 8.11
N GLY A 130 19.43 -0.87 9.30
CA GLY A 130 19.05 -1.61 10.50
C GLY A 130 19.23 -3.12 10.34
N ASP A 131 18.15 -3.87 10.52
CA ASP A 131 18.13 -5.34 10.39
C ASP A 131 17.75 -5.84 8.98
N VAL A 132 17.54 -4.94 8.03
CA VAL A 132 17.12 -5.27 6.65
C VAL A 132 18.13 -4.75 5.63
N ASN A 133 18.07 -5.25 4.39
CA ASN A 133 18.93 -4.78 3.31
C ASN A 133 18.11 -4.38 2.10
N PHE A 134 18.56 -3.33 1.42
CA PHE A 134 18.09 -2.98 0.09
C PHE A 134 19.03 -3.61 -0.94
N VAL A 135 18.50 -4.47 -1.79
CA VAL A 135 19.25 -5.30 -2.73
C VAL A 135 19.17 -4.72 -4.13
N VAL A 136 20.33 -4.47 -4.73
CA VAL A 136 20.45 -4.01 -6.12
C VAL A 136 19.85 -5.05 -7.07
N GLN A 137 18.94 -4.60 -7.94
CA GLN A 137 18.20 -5.50 -8.83
C GLN A 137 18.97 -5.82 -10.11
N THR A 138 19.70 -4.85 -10.65
CA THR A 138 20.37 -4.98 -11.95
C THR A 138 21.81 -4.54 -11.82
N GLU A 139 22.72 -5.29 -12.45
CA GLU A 139 24.12 -4.88 -12.54
C GLU A 139 24.21 -3.53 -13.27
N THR A 140 24.93 -2.60 -12.66
CA THR A 140 25.11 -1.25 -13.20
C THR A 140 26.59 -0.93 -13.31
N VAL A 141 26.99 -0.44 -14.48
CA VAL A 141 28.36 -0.04 -14.79
C VAL A 141 28.40 1.47 -14.91
N ILE A 142 29.23 2.11 -14.07
CA ILE A 142 29.33 3.56 -13.95
C ILE A 142 30.73 3.98 -14.44
N SER A 143 30.79 4.90 -15.38
CA SER A 143 32.07 5.44 -15.88
C SER A 143 32.77 6.24 -14.79
N ALA A 144 34.10 6.34 -14.88
CA ALA A 144 34.92 7.14 -13.96
C ALA A 144 34.37 8.57 -13.83
N GLY A 145 34.25 9.07 -12.59
CA GLY A 145 33.73 10.41 -12.26
C GLY A 145 32.22 10.63 -12.51
N SER A 146 31.51 9.62 -13.06
CA SER A 146 30.06 9.73 -13.35
C SER A 146 29.22 9.25 -12.20
N THR A 147 27.95 9.67 -12.22
CA THR A 147 26.93 9.28 -11.25
C THR A 147 25.84 8.45 -11.95
N ALA A 148 25.32 7.46 -11.26
CA ALA A 148 24.17 6.66 -11.72
C ALA A 148 23.17 6.43 -10.60
N ILE A 149 21.93 6.19 -10.99
CA ILE A 149 20.85 5.78 -10.07
C ILE A 149 20.63 4.29 -10.20
N ILE A 150 20.51 3.65 -9.05
CA ILE A 150 20.35 2.22 -8.95
C ILE A 150 19.07 1.93 -8.20
N ASN A 151 18.19 1.14 -8.82
CA ASN A 151 16.96 0.66 -8.18
C ASN A 151 17.28 -0.51 -7.25
N THR A 152 16.80 -0.41 -6.02
CA THR A 152 16.94 -1.45 -5.01
C THR A 152 15.59 -1.86 -4.46
N VAL A 153 15.51 -3.10 -3.98
CA VAL A 153 14.31 -3.67 -3.35
C VAL A 153 14.71 -4.21 -1.99
N CYS A 154 13.91 -3.95 -0.98
CA CYS A 154 14.12 -4.49 0.37
C CYS A 154 14.08 -6.03 0.34
N ASP A 155 14.91 -6.70 1.12
CA ASP A 155 14.91 -8.16 1.25
C ASP A 155 13.80 -8.70 2.17
N THR A 156 13.10 -7.80 2.85
CA THR A 156 12.01 -8.12 3.77
C THR A 156 10.68 -7.56 3.26
N LEU A 157 9.64 -8.40 3.27
CA LEU A 157 8.28 -8.00 2.93
C LEU A 157 7.72 -7.01 3.95
N GLY A 158 7.03 -6.00 3.44
CA GLY A 158 6.35 -5.02 4.27
C GLY A 158 6.93 -3.62 4.14
N PRO A 159 6.37 -2.69 4.90
CA PRO A 159 6.73 -1.30 4.83
C PRO A 159 8.03 -1.03 5.58
N VAL A 160 9.05 -0.65 4.85
CA VAL A 160 10.31 -0.15 5.41
C VAL A 160 10.48 1.28 4.92
N VAL A 161 10.44 2.24 5.82
CA VAL A 161 10.61 3.66 5.51
C VAL A 161 12.04 4.07 5.83
N VAL A 162 12.76 4.47 4.77
CA VAL A 162 14.10 5.04 4.84
C VAL A 162 14.00 6.50 4.42
N LEU A 163 14.46 7.42 5.24
CA LEU A 163 14.49 8.84 4.89
C LEU A 163 15.68 9.16 3.99
N SER A 164 15.63 10.29 3.30
CA SER A 164 16.74 10.79 2.48
C SER A 164 18.06 10.83 3.26
N GLY A 165 19.13 10.34 2.66
CA GLY A 165 20.48 10.36 3.24
C GLY A 165 20.77 9.31 4.33
N GLU A 166 19.85 8.41 4.65
CA GLU A 166 20.07 7.40 5.70
C GLU A 166 20.89 6.17 5.23
N ILE A 167 20.95 5.90 3.93
CA ILE A 167 21.82 4.87 3.36
C ILE A 167 23.03 5.55 2.74
N THR A 168 24.22 5.24 3.26
CA THR A 168 25.48 5.88 2.86
C THR A 168 26.57 4.87 2.51
N SER A 169 26.31 3.58 2.54
CA SER A 169 27.28 2.53 2.22
C SER A 169 26.64 1.24 1.73
N PHE A 170 27.36 0.46 0.98
CA PHE A 170 27.05 -0.94 0.74
C PHE A 170 27.66 -1.84 1.81
N GLU A 171 27.14 -3.07 1.96
CA GLU A 171 27.65 -4.08 2.91
C GLU A 171 29.11 -4.45 2.61
N ASN A 172 29.47 -4.51 1.33
CA ASN A 172 30.82 -4.84 0.88
C ASN A 172 31.47 -3.65 0.17
N GLU A 173 32.80 -3.55 0.29
CA GLU A 173 33.56 -2.55 -0.45
C GLU A 173 33.47 -2.82 -1.96
N ILE A 174 33.20 -1.77 -2.72
CA ILE A 174 33.12 -1.81 -4.18
C ILE A 174 34.28 -0.98 -4.74
N ALA A 175 35.02 -1.55 -5.69
CA ALA A 175 36.15 -0.90 -6.30
C ALA A 175 35.72 0.36 -7.08
N ASN A 176 36.46 1.44 -6.94
CA ASN A 176 36.19 2.74 -7.57
C ASN A 176 34.86 3.38 -7.21
N LEU A 177 34.26 3.02 -6.07
CA LEU A 177 33.11 3.71 -5.51
C LEU A 177 33.61 4.96 -4.76
N ASP A 178 33.06 6.12 -5.09
CA ASP A 178 33.31 7.39 -4.37
C ASP A 178 32.26 7.56 -3.27
N SER A 179 30.98 7.53 -3.62
CA SER A 179 29.87 7.69 -2.67
C SER A 179 28.65 6.91 -3.10
N VAL A 180 27.81 6.61 -2.12
CA VAL A 180 26.44 6.07 -2.31
C VAL A 180 25.53 6.73 -1.30
N GLU A 181 24.37 7.17 -1.75
CA GLU A 181 23.34 7.74 -0.89
C GLU A 181 21.94 7.56 -1.49
N ASN A 182 20.92 7.60 -0.67
CA ASN A 182 19.56 7.73 -1.14
C ASN A 182 19.12 9.21 -1.07
N ALA A 183 18.94 9.83 -2.22
CA ALA A 183 18.52 11.22 -2.29
C ALA A 183 17.07 11.45 -1.89
N THR A 184 16.23 10.42 -2.00
CA THR A 184 14.80 10.45 -1.64
C THR A 184 14.48 9.38 -0.61
N SER A 185 13.32 9.52 0.06
CA SER A 185 12.79 8.46 0.92
C SER A 185 12.39 7.22 0.12
N SER A 186 12.39 6.06 0.78
CA SER A 186 11.89 4.82 0.19
C SER A 186 10.40 4.89 -0.11
N VAL A 187 9.96 4.13 -1.10
CA VAL A 187 8.53 3.82 -1.31
C VAL A 187 8.21 2.60 -0.45
N PRO A 188 7.36 2.74 0.58
CA PRO A 188 7.04 1.63 1.47
C PRO A 188 6.29 0.53 0.75
N GLY A 189 6.64 -0.72 1.06
CA GLY A 189 5.86 -1.88 0.66
C GLY A 189 4.63 -2.07 1.54
N VAL A 190 3.85 -3.09 1.27
CA VAL A 190 2.67 -3.47 2.04
C VAL A 190 2.96 -4.75 2.83
N ALA A 191 2.58 -4.76 4.10
CA ALA A 191 2.70 -5.97 4.92
C ALA A 191 1.78 -7.09 4.40
N PRO A 192 2.19 -8.37 4.49
CA PRO A 192 1.30 -9.48 4.20
C PRO A 192 0.04 -9.41 5.07
N GLU A 193 -1.10 -9.73 4.48
CA GLU A 193 -2.38 -9.70 5.18
C GLU A 193 -2.39 -10.70 6.35
N THR A 194 -2.71 -10.21 7.55
CA THR A 194 -2.86 -11.05 8.75
C THR A 194 -4.15 -11.87 8.71
N ASN A 195 -4.23 -12.95 9.51
CA ASN A 195 -5.46 -13.75 9.60
C ASN A 195 -6.65 -12.92 10.08
N ASP A 196 -6.44 -11.98 10.99
CA ASP A 196 -7.52 -11.11 11.51
C ASP A 196 -7.99 -10.09 10.46
N ALA A 197 -7.07 -9.51 9.69
CA ALA A 197 -7.43 -8.64 8.57
C ALA A 197 -8.22 -9.41 7.50
N LEU A 198 -7.76 -10.62 7.16
CA LEU A 198 -8.43 -11.51 6.23
C LEU A 198 -9.85 -11.89 6.71
N ARG A 199 -10.03 -12.25 7.99
CA ARG A 199 -11.36 -12.49 8.57
C ARG A 199 -12.27 -11.30 8.44
N LYS A 200 -11.80 -10.12 8.84
CA LYS A 200 -12.56 -8.87 8.72
C LYS A 200 -12.96 -8.61 7.27
N ARG A 201 -12.05 -8.80 6.33
CA ARG A 201 -12.29 -8.62 4.91
C ARG A 201 -13.36 -9.56 4.37
N ILE A 202 -13.31 -10.83 4.72
CA ILE A 202 -14.31 -11.84 4.28
C ILE A 202 -15.68 -11.54 4.90
N LEU A 203 -15.74 -11.20 6.17
CA LEU A 203 -16.98 -10.91 6.89
C LEU A 203 -17.62 -9.60 6.45
N ALA A 204 -16.82 -8.61 6.06
CA ALA A 204 -17.33 -7.37 5.48
C ALA A 204 -18.04 -7.57 4.12
N GLY A 205 -17.96 -8.77 3.54
CA GLY A 205 -18.60 -9.07 2.26
C GLY A 205 -17.86 -8.48 1.06
N ASP A 206 -16.68 -7.96 1.27
CA ASP A 206 -15.83 -7.36 0.23
C ASP A 206 -15.41 -8.35 -0.86
N THR A 207 -15.76 -9.61 -0.74
CA THR A 207 -15.50 -10.68 -1.72
C THR A 207 -16.71 -10.95 -2.63
N ILE A 208 -17.79 -10.18 -2.49
CA ILE A 208 -19.00 -10.40 -3.26
C ILE A 208 -18.76 -9.98 -4.72
N LYS A 209 -18.81 -10.94 -5.64
CA LYS A 209 -18.86 -10.67 -7.09
C LYS A 209 -20.05 -9.74 -7.39
N TYR A 210 -19.89 -8.89 -8.40
CA TYR A 210 -20.89 -7.89 -8.83
C TYR A 210 -21.10 -6.72 -7.87
N SER A 211 -20.14 -6.44 -6.98
CA SER A 211 -20.09 -5.22 -6.20
C SER A 211 -18.93 -4.33 -6.67
N LEU A 212 -19.05 -3.00 -6.46
CA LEU A 212 -17.97 -2.06 -6.76
C LEU A 212 -16.71 -2.38 -5.97
N ASP A 213 -16.87 -2.65 -4.68
CA ASP A 213 -15.74 -2.97 -3.80
C ASP A 213 -15.11 -4.32 -4.15
N GLY A 214 -15.91 -5.30 -4.56
CA GLY A 214 -15.40 -6.57 -5.06
C GLY A 214 -14.61 -6.42 -6.37
N CYS A 215 -15.10 -5.61 -7.31
CA CYS A 215 -14.42 -5.30 -8.55
C CYS A 215 -13.11 -4.51 -8.30
N LYS A 216 -13.18 -3.45 -7.50
CA LYS A 216 -12.00 -2.65 -7.11
C LYS A 216 -10.90 -3.57 -6.60
N ARG A 217 -11.21 -4.44 -5.65
CA ARG A 217 -10.23 -5.35 -5.07
C ARG A 217 -9.70 -6.35 -6.10
N ALA A 218 -10.56 -6.94 -6.90
CA ALA A 218 -10.12 -7.87 -7.93
C ALA A 218 -9.12 -7.22 -8.90
N LEU A 219 -9.28 -5.93 -9.18
CA LEU A 219 -8.31 -5.15 -9.95
C LEU A 219 -7.00 -4.93 -9.15
N GLU A 220 -7.08 -4.59 -7.87
CA GLU A 220 -5.90 -4.40 -7.01
C GLU A 220 -5.13 -5.70 -6.70
N GLU A 221 -5.76 -6.87 -6.85
CA GLU A 221 -5.11 -8.19 -6.76
C GLU A 221 -4.34 -8.58 -8.04
N LEU A 222 -4.53 -7.86 -9.15
CA LEU A 222 -3.79 -8.10 -10.38
C LEU A 222 -2.31 -7.68 -10.24
N THR A 223 -1.42 -8.53 -10.73
CA THR A 223 0.00 -8.19 -10.80
C THR A 223 0.19 -6.94 -11.66
N GLY A 224 0.85 -5.93 -11.11
CA GLY A 224 1.13 -4.66 -11.77
C GLY A 224 0.14 -3.54 -11.48
N ILE A 225 -0.95 -3.80 -10.74
CA ILE A 225 -1.88 -2.78 -10.26
C ILE A 225 -1.72 -2.62 -8.74
N THR A 226 -1.53 -1.40 -8.26
CA THR A 226 -1.36 -1.09 -6.85
C THR A 226 -2.60 -0.44 -6.23
N HIS A 227 -3.30 0.38 -7.01
CA HIS A 227 -4.54 1.05 -6.58
C HIS A 227 -5.55 1.01 -7.72
N ALA A 228 -6.82 0.89 -7.37
CA ALA A 228 -7.93 0.98 -8.30
C ALA A 228 -9.09 1.78 -7.70
N ARG A 229 -9.78 2.53 -8.54
CA ARG A 229 -11.04 3.21 -8.19
C ARG A 229 -12.01 3.09 -9.34
N ILE A 230 -13.28 2.89 -9.02
CA ILE A 230 -14.33 2.78 -10.03
C ILE A 230 -15.47 3.71 -9.62
N TYR A 231 -15.83 4.63 -10.50
CA TYR A 231 -17.00 5.48 -10.36
C TYR A 231 -18.05 5.03 -11.35
N ILE A 232 -19.29 4.83 -10.92
CA ILE A 232 -20.39 4.45 -11.80
C ILE A 232 -21.48 5.50 -11.74
N ASN A 233 -21.88 5.97 -12.89
CA ASN A 233 -23.07 6.79 -13.02
C ASN A 233 -24.30 5.92 -13.29
N TYR A 234 -25.13 5.72 -12.28
CA TYR A 234 -26.39 4.97 -12.42
C TYR A 234 -27.54 5.80 -13.00
N ASN A 235 -27.37 7.12 -13.17
CA ASN A 235 -28.39 7.97 -13.79
C ASN A 235 -28.66 7.52 -15.22
N ILE A 236 -29.89 7.76 -15.67
CA ILE A 236 -30.31 7.35 -17.01
C ILE A 236 -30.03 8.46 -18.05
N ALA A 237 -30.10 9.71 -17.64
CA ALA A 237 -30.08 10.86 -18.51
C ALA A 237 -28.95 11.87 -18.17
N ASP A 238 -28.61 12.03 -16.89
CA ASP A 238 -27.72 13.08 -16.45
C ASP A 238 -26.31 12.57 -16.14
N PRO A 239 -25.27 13.28 -16.57
CA PRO A 239 -23.91 12.98 -16.16
C PRO A 239 -23.71 13.31 -14.68
N ILE A 240 -22.69 12.69 -14.04
CA ILE A 240 -22.17 13.11 -12.74
C ILE A 240 -20.81 13.75 -12.93
N ILE A 241 -20.51 14.75 -12.11
CA ILE A 241 -19.23 15.44 -12.12
C ILE A 241 -18.45 15.05 -10.87
N LEU A 242 -17.26 14.50 -11.06
CA LEU A 242 -16.33 14.12 -10.01
C LEU A 242 -15.36 15.26 -9.70
N ALA A 243 -14.60 15.11 -8.61
CA ALA A 243 -13.51 16.02 -8.26
C ALA A 243 -12.51 16.14 -9.43
N GLY A 244 -12.04 17.37 -9.70
CA GLY A 244 -11.22 17.65 -10.89
C GLY A 244 -12.03 17.89 -12.16
N ASN A 245 -13.35 18.12 -12.04
CA ASN A 245 -14.29 18.38 -13.16
C ASN A 245 -14.38 17.25 -14.19
N VAL A 246 -14.18 16.01 -13.76
CA VAL A 246 -14.33 14.83 -14.61
C VAL A 246 -15.82 14.49 -14.74
N GLU A 247 -16.33 14.48 -15.97
CA GLU A 247 -17.70 14.12 -16.27
C GLU A 247 -17.82 12.63 -16.56
N VAL A 248 -18.69 11.92 -15.80
CA VAL A 248 -19.03 10.52 -16.06
C VAL A 248 -20.42 10.47 -16.72
N ALA A 249 -20.46 10.00 -17.95
CA ALA A 249 -21.67 9.91 -18.75
C ALA A 249 -22.73 8.98 -18.11
N PRO A 250 -24.02 9.17 -18.42
CA PRO A 250 -25.08 8.31 -17.93
C PRO A 250 -24.84 6.82 -18.23
N ARG A 251 -25.08 5.94 -17.25
CA ARG A 251 -24.94 4.48 -17.35
C ARG A 251 -23.56 3.99 -17.76
N THR A 252 -22.53 4.76 -17.46
CA THR A 252 -21.14 4.36 -17.72
C THR A 252 -20.34 4.24 -16.43
N ALA A 253 -19.24 3.51 -16.51
CA ALA A 253 -18.24 3.40 -15.47
C ALA A 253 -16.96 4.14 -15.89
N TYR A 254 -16.37 4.85 -14.95
CA TYR A 254 -15.06 5.45 -15.08
C TYR A 254 -14.10 4.69 -14.18
N ILE A 255 -13.13 4.02 -14.78
CA ILE A 255 -12.13 3.17 -14.12
C ILE A 255 -10.82 3.92 -14.07
N ILE A 256 -10.19 3.95 -12.91
CA ILE A 256 -8.89 4.56 -12.68
C ILE A 256 -8.01 3.54 -11.96
N VAL A 257 -6.82 3.31 -12.48
CA VAL A 257 -5.86 2.37 -11.89
C VAL A 257 -4.47 2.99 -11.78
N GLN A 258 -3.69 2.56 -10.83
CA GLN A 258 -2.26 2.82 -10.75
C GLN A 258 -1.51 1.57 -11.19
N GLY A 259 -0.84 1.69 -12.34
CA GLY A 259 -0.15 0.57 -12.97
C GLY A 259 -0.93 -0.07 -14.11
N SER A 260 -0.48 -1.23 -14.59
CA SER A 260 -1.09 -1.92 -15.72
C SER A 260 -1.12 -3.43 -15.54
N SER A 261 -2.12 -4.08 -16.15
CA SER A 261 -2.21 -5.54 -16.21
C SER A 261 -2.97 -5.98 -17.46
N ASP A 262 -2.46 -7.02 -18.14
CA ASP A 262 -3.12 -7.60 -19.32
C ASP A 262 -4.50 -8.22 -19.02
N LYS A 263 -4.79 -8.46 -17.73
CA LYS A 263 -6.03 -9.08 -17.27
C LYS A 263 -7.07 -8.07 -16.77
N LEU A 264 -6.80 -6.76 -16.87
CA LEU A 264 -7.70 -5.73 -16.34
C LEU A 264 -9.09 -5.82 -16.96
N ALA A 265 -9.18 -5.88 -18.29
CA ALA A 265 -10.45 -5.93 -19.00
C ALA A 265 -11.27 -7.19 -18.67
N GLU A 266 -10.62 -8.36 -18.62
CA GLU A 266 -11.25 -9.63 -18.24
C GLU A 266 -11.78 -9.56 -16.79
N THR A 267 -10.96 -9.11 -15.86
CA THR A 267 -11.33 -8.99 -14.45
C THR A 267 -12.49 -8.01 -14.24
N TYR A 268 -12.43 -6.82 -14.86
CA TYR A 268 -13.54 -5.87 -14.77
C TYR A 268 -14.85 -6.49 -15.32
N ALA A 269 -14.81 -7.13 -16.48
CA ALA A 269 -15.98 -7.72 -17.13
C ALA A 269 -16.59 -8.89 -16.33
N GLU A 270 -15.79 -9.63 -15.56
CA GLU A 270 -16.28 -10.67 -14.65
C GLU A 270 -17.12 -10.13 -13.49
N TYR A 271 -16.84 -8.90 -13.05
CA TYR A 271 -17.48 -8.27 -11.88
C TYR A 271 -18.55 -7.27 -12.27
N MET A 272 -18.39 -6.59 -13.41
CA MET A 272 -19.21 -5.44 -13.79
C MET A 272 -19.67 -5.59 -15.23
N ASN A 273 -20.87 -5.08 -15.51
CA ASN A 273 -21.47 -5.12 -16.84
C ASN A 273 -21.82 -3.72 -17.37
N ALA A 274 -21.18 -2.68 -16.83
CA ALA A 274 -21.38 -1.31 -17.28
C ALA A 274 -20.37 -0.96 -18.38
N PRO A 275 -20.78 -0.25 -19.46
CA PRO A 275 -19.86 0.34 -20.41
C PRO A 275 -18.87 1.25 -19.71
N THR A 276 -17.63 1.29 -20.19
CA THR A 276 -16.58 2.10 -19.60
C THR A 276 -16.26 3.32 -20.45
N GLN A 277 -15.75 4.37 -19.82
CA GLN A 277 -15.30 5.58 -20.50
C GLN A 277 -13.93 6.04 -19.98
N ASN A 278 -13.22 6.82 -20.79
CA ASN A 278 -12.10 7.63 -20.36
C ASN A 278 -12.58 9.02 -19.94
N ASN A 279 -11.74 9.74 -19.22
CA ASN A 279 -11.94 11.17 -18.99
C ASN A 279 -11.75 11.95 -20.33
N ALA A 280 -12.85 12.25 -20.99
CA ALA A 280 -12.82 12.92 -22.29
C ALA A 280 -12.24 14.36 -22.23
N ASN A 281 -12.14 14.94 -21.03
CA ASN A 281 -11.68 16.32 -20.82
C ASN A 281 -10.24 16.42 -20.27
N ALA A 282 -9.59 15.29 -19.99
CA ALA A 282 -8.19 15.31 -19.59
C ALA A 282 -7.34 15.47 -20.84
N GLU A 283 -6.83 16.65 -21.07
CA GLU A 283 -5.67 16.85 -21.92
C GLU A 283 -4.49 16.15 -21.22
N GLY A 284 -3.73 15.34 -21.95
CA GLY A 284 -2.51 14.77 -21.43
C GLY A 284 -1.60 15.87 -20.89
N GLN A 285 -0.91 15.55 -19.80
CA GLN A 285 0.01 16.50 -19.17
C GLN A 285 1.44 16.16 -19.56
N TYR A 286 2.23 17.19 -19.72
CA TYR A 286 3.66 17.06 -19.97
C TYR A 286 4.38 16.72 -18.67
N THR A 287 5.35 15.80 -18.73
CA THR A 287 6.29 15.62 -17.62
C THR A 287 7.15 16.85 -17.46
N THR A 288 7.35 17.30 -16.23
CA THR A 288 8.21 18.43 -15.89
C THR A 288 9.33 18.00 -14.97
N VAL A 289 10.50 18.59 -15.14
CA VAL A 289 11.67 18.33 -14.29
C VAL A 289 12.35 19.63 -13.91
N MET A 290 12.75 19.74 -12.64
CA MET A 290 13.59 20.84 -12.15
C MET A 290 15.05 20.46 -12.31
N VAL A 291 15.79 21.23 -13.10
CA VAL A 291 17.23 21.03 -13.31
C VAL A 291 17.97 22.13 -12.55
N HIS A 292 18.80 21.70 -11.64
CA HIS A 292 19.69 22.56 -10.88
C HIS A 292 20.90 22.92 -11.74
N ILE A 293 21.08 24.19 -12.04
CA ILE A 293 22.13 24.70 -12.93
C ILE A 293 23.04 25.62 -12.16
N ILE A 294 24.33 25.37 -12.24
CA ILE A 294 25.37 26.17 -11.60
C ILE A 294 26.14 26.96 -12.67
N ALA A 295 26.14 28.28 -12.54
CA ALA A 295 26.97 29.16 -13.39
C ALA A 295 28.41 29.18 -12.91
N SER A 296 29.35 29.24 -13.84
CA SER A 296 30.77 29.40 -13.50
C SER A 296 31.06 30.80 -12.96
N ALA A 297 32.14 30.95 -12.20
CA ALA A 297 32.56 32.28 -11.70
C ALA A 297 33.09 33.22 -12.82
N ASP A 298 33.26 32.70 -14.05
CA ASP A 298 33.86 33.42 -15.14
C ASP A 298 32.90 34.36 -15.89
N GLY A 299 31.57 34.12 -15.72
CA GLY A 299 30.55 34.96 -16.35
C GLY A 299 29.13 34.41 -16.18
N ASP A 300 28.15 35.19 -16.56
CA ASP A 300 26.75 34.82 -16.50
C ASP A 300 26.43 33.69 -17.49
N ALA A 301 25.63 32.73 -17.06
CA ALA A 301 25.12 31.65 -17.90
C ALA A 301 23.74 32.08 -18.47
N VAL A 302 23.70 32.27 -19.78
CA VAL A 302 22.45 32.64 -20.49
C VAL A 302 21.85 31.41 -21.15
N LEU A 303 20.70 30.96 -20.63
CA LEU A 303 19.97 29.80 -21.13
C LEU A 303 18.87 30.27 -22.10
N PRO A 304 19.02 30.09 -23.41
CA PRO A 304 17.97 30.43 -24.36
C PRO A 304 16.77 29.51 -24.23
N GLY A 305 15.59 29.97 -24.64
CA GLY A 305 14.34 29.17 -24.61
C GLY A 305 14.36 27.89 -25.46
N THR A 306 15.47 27.58 -26.11
CA THR A 306 15.73 26.33 -26.85
C THR A 306 16.64 25.38 -26.09
N THR A 307 17.03 25.71 -24.87
CA THR A 307 17.86 24.85 -24.02
C THR A 307 17.10 23.58 -23.71
N SER A 308 17.74 22.43 -23.91
CA SER A 308 17.11 21.13 -23.71
C SER A 308 17.99 20.15 -22.93
N VAL A 309 17.33 19.16 -22.38
CA VAL A 309 17.92 17.96 -21.80
C VAL A 309 17.20 16.75 -22.35
N THR A 310 17.89 15.63 -22.53
CA THR A 310 17.31 14.39 -23.03
C THR A 310 17.48 13.28 -21.99
N TYR A 311 16.40 12.56 -21.71
CA TYR A 311 16.41 11.40 -20.85
C TYR A 311 15.53 10.29 -21.45
N ASP A 312 16.05 9.07 -21.53
CA ASP A 312 15.38 7.87 -22.08
C ASP A 312 14.69 8.09 -23.45
N GLY A 313 15.31 8.91 -24.31
CA GLY A 313 14.81 9.21 -25.65
C GLY A 313 13.78 10.34 -25.72
N HIS A 314 13.37 10.92 -24.59
CA HIS A 314 12.48 12.05 -24.51
C HIS A 314 13.24 13.36 -24.29
N THR A 315 12.86 14.40 -24.99
CA THR A 315 13.49 15.74 -24.91
C THR A 315 12.64 16.66 -24.05
N TYR A 316 13.28 17.32 -23.10
CA TYR A 316 12.70 18.33 -22.23
C TYR A 316 13.30 19.67 -22.55
N VAL A 317 12.46 20.67 -22.75
CA VAL A 317 12.87 22.02 -23.13
C VAL A 317 12.61 22.98 -21.97
N ILE A 318 13.50 23.94 -21.78
CA ILE A 318 13.34 24.96 -20.75
C ILE A 318 12.01 25.69 -20.92
N ASP A 319 11.29 25.93 -19.83
CA ASP A 319 9.99 26.61 -19.84
C ASP A 319 10.15 28.07 -20.24
N GLU A 320 11.10 28.79 -19.62
CA GLU A 320 11.40 30.19 -19.93
C GLU A 320 12.91 30.40 -20.04
N ALA A 321 13.31 31.26 -20.98
CA ALA A 321 14.71 31.66 -21.11
C ALA A 321 15.17 32.37 -19.83
N THR A 322 16.30 31.92 -19.27
CA THR A 322 16.78 32.34 -17.95
C THR A 322 18.24 32.76 -18.02
N THR A 323 18.67 33.70 -17.18
CA THR A 323 20.07 34.09 -17.01
C THR A 323 20.47 33.91 -15.55
N ILE A 324 21.45 33.05 -15.31
CA ILE A 324 22.02 32.78 -13.99
C ILE A 324 23.30 33.58 -13.85
N LEU A 325 23.43 34.38 -12.80
CA LEU A 325 24.58 35.25 -12.60
C LEU A 325 25.84 34.44 -12.29
N ALA A 326 26.99 35.00 -12.61
CA ALA A 326 28.29 34.37 -12.41
C ALA A 326 28.48 33.86 -10.96
N GLY A 327 28.74 32.57 -10.81
CA GLY A 327 28.94 31.90 -9.51
C GLY A 327 27.67 31.63 -8.72
N GLU A 328 26.47 31.90 -9.25
CA GLU A 328 25.19 31.57 -8.64
C GLU A 328 24.63 30.26 -9.21
N GLU A 329 23.63 29.71 -8.51
CA GLU A 329 22.93 28.48 -8.88
C GLU A 329 21.41 28.73 -8.89
N GLU A 330 20.70 28.05 -9.78
CA GLU A 330 19.26 28.20 -9.92
C GLU A 330 18.59 26.89 -10.37
N ASP A 331 17.39 26.62 -9.81
CA ASP A 331 16.54 25.52 -10.24
C ASP A 331 15.65 25.96 -11.39
N VAL A 332 15.88 25.42 -12.57
CA VAL A 332 15.18 25.79 -13.80
C VAL A 332 14.23 24.68 -14.24
N GLN A 333 13.00 25.04 -14.57
CA GLN A 333 11.99 24.07 -15.02
C GLN A 333 12.18 23.74 -16.50
N PHE A 334 12.16 22.44 -16.79
CA PHE A 334 12.12 21.87 -18.13
C PHE A 334 10.84 21.07 -18.31
N ILE A 335 10.23 21.16 -19.49
CA ILE A 335 8.96 20.52 -19.84
C ILE A 335 9.23 19.55 -20.99
N CYS A 336 8.74 18.33 -20.87
CA CYS A 336 8.81 17.36 -21.95
C CYS A 336 8.10 17.89 -23.20
N ASN A 337 8.62 17.61 -24.37
CA ASN A 337 7.99 17.99 -25.64
C ASN A 337 6.84 17.04 -26.05
N GLU A 338 6.66 15.94 -25.31
CA GLU A 338 5.61 14.94 -25.50
C GLU A 338 4.80 14.76 -24.23
N VAL A 339 3.51 14.52 -24.41
CA VAL A 339 2.59 14.25 -23.30
C VAL A 339 2.85 12.84 -22.80
N GLY A 340 2.95 12.68 -21.48
CA GLY A 340 3.09 11.34 -20.89
C GLY A 340 3.76 11.33 -19.53
N PRO A 341 3.60 10.23 -18.76
CA PRO A 341 4.20 10.05 -17.44
C PRO A 341 5.62 9.49 -17.56
N TYR A 342 6.55 10.30 -18.03
CA TYR A 342 7.95 9.90 -18.16
C TYR A 342 8.66 10.06 -16.83
N GLU A 343 9.18 8.98 -16.28
CA GLU A 343 9.92 8.99 -15.03
C GLU A 343 11.37 9.43 -15.28
N ILE A 344 11.79 10.51 -14.61
CA ILE A 344 13.20 10.88 -14.50
C ILE A 344 13.55 10.80 -13.02
N PRO A 345 14.42 9.86 -12.64
CA PRO A 345 14.90 9.78 -11.27
C PRO A 345 15.80 10.96 -10.92
N VAL A 346 16.09 11.13 -9.64
CA VAL A 346 17.13 12.07 -9.17
C VAL A 346 18.43 11.80 -9.89
N LEU A 347 19.10 12.85 -10.36
CA LEU A 347 20.32 12.77 -11.17
C LEU A 347 20.20 11.95 -12.48
N GLY A 348 18.97 11.69 -12.93
CA GLY A 348 18.74 11.14 -14.27
C GLY A 348 19.19 12.11 -15.37
N ILE A 349 19.12 13.42 -15.11
CA ILE A 349 19.73 14.46 -15.94
C ILE A 349 21.03 14.89 -15.26
N THR A 350 22.13 14.83 -15.99
CA THR A 350 23.46 15.17 -15.51
C THR A 350 24.19 16.20 -16.37
N GLU A 351 23.59 16.57 -17.51
CA GLU A 351 24.13 17.57 -18.45
C GLU A 351 23.04 18.13 -19.34
N LEU A 352 23.29 19.27 -19.95
CA LEU A 352 22.46 19.85 -21.00
C LEU A 352 22.82 19.24 -22.36
N ASP A 353 21.86 19.09 -23.27
CA ASP A 353 22.08 18.55 -24.62
C ASP A 353 23.03 19.42 -25.45
N GLN A 354 23.15 20.69 -25.07
CA GLN A 354 23.99 21.67 -25.76
C GLN A 354 24.94 22.34 -24.77
N THR A 355 26.15 22.59 -25.23
CA THR A 355 27.15 23.37 -24.46
C THR A 355 26.71 24.82 -24.38
N ILE A 356 26.42 25.31 -23.18
CA ILE A 356 26.14 26.71 -22.93
C ILE A 356 27.33 27.36 -22.23
N GLU A 357 27.72 28.53 -22.71
CA GLU A 357 28.86 29.26 -22.13
C GLU A 357 28.54 29.61 -20.66
N ASN A 358 29.54 29.44 -19.81
CA ASN A 358 29.49 29.68 -18.37
C ASN A 358 28.54 28.77 -17.56
N VAL A 359 28.01 27.67 -18.11
CA VAL A 359 27.40 26.60 -17.32
C VAL A 359 28.51 25.66 -16.82
N SER A 360 28.63 25.55 -15.52
CA SER A 360 29.60 24.66 -14.85
C SER A 360 29.03 23.24 -14.67
N SER A 361 27.75 23.12 -14.29
CA SER A 361 27.08 21.83 -14.15
C SER A 361 25.56 22.01 -14.25
N ALA A 362 24.87 20.94 -14.65
CA ALA A 362 23.41 20.85 -14.70
C ALA A 362 22.97 19.45 -14.32
N TYR A 363 22.07 19.32 -13.33
CA TYR A 363 21.55 18.03 -12.89
C TYR A 363 20.23 18.22 -12.15
N ASN A 364 19.38 17.18 -12.07
CA ASN A 364 18.15 17.27 -11.30
C ASN A 364 18.32 16.69 -9.90
N LEU A 365 17.98 17.49 -8.88
CA LEU A 365 18.03 17.12 -7.45
C LEU A 365 16.78 16.39 -6.96
N VAL A 366 15.68 16.51 -7.69
CA VAL A 366 14.41 15.85 -7.40
C VAL A 366 13.96 15.06 -8.61
N PRO A 367 13.20 13.97 -8.45
CA PRO A 367 12.65 13.27 -9.60
C PRO A 367 11.72 14.20 -10.39
N ALA A 368 11.56 13.90 -11.68
CA ALA A 368 10.58 14.60 -12.49
C ALA A 368 9.17 14.43 -11.91
N VAL A 369 8.33 15.44 -12.11
CA VAL A 369 6.89 15.32 -11.90
C VAL A 369 6.31 14.67 -13.17
N PRO A 370 5.87 13.41 -13.12
CA PRO A 370 5.36 12.73 -14.29
C PRO A 370 4.13 13.47 -14.84
N GLY A 371 4.07 13.62 -16.15
CA GLY A 371 2.86 14.01 -16.84
C GLY A 371 1.82 12.88 -16.87
N SER A 372 0.84 13.02 -17.72
CA SER A 372 -0.12 11.94 -18.01
C SER A 372 -0.24 11.79 -19.52
N TYR A 373 -0.40 10.55 -19.98
CA TYR A 373 -0.87 10.37 -21.35
C TYR A 373 -2.26 10.98 -21.50
N ASP A 374 -2.61 11.37 -22.71
CA ASP A 374 -4.01 11.52 -23.09
C ASP A 374 -4.69 10.19 -22.66
N PRO A 375 -5.66 10.20 -21.71
CA PRO A 375 -6.10 9.01 -20.99
C PRO A 375 -6.92 8.08 -21.89
N LYS A 376 -6.25 7.29 -22.70
CA LYS A 376 -6.87 6.34 -23.65
C LYS A 376 -6.28 4.96 -23.51
N HIS A 377 -6.32 4.42 -22.29
CA HIS A 377 -6.10 2.99 -22.15
C HIS A 377 -7.38 2.24 -22.52
N GLU A 378 -7.25 1.34 -23.46
CA GLU A 378 -8.32 0.48 -23.90
C GLU A 378 -7.80 -0.94 -24.03
N GLN A 379 -8.48 -1.88 -23.37
CA GLN A 379 -8.24 -3.31 -23.52
C GLN A 379 -9.53 -3.99 -23.98
N ASN A 380 -9.43 -4.88 -24.97
CA ASN A 380 -10.59 -5.62 -25.44
C ASN A 380 -10.84 -6.86 -24.58
N TRP A 381 -12.03 -6.93 -24.00
CA TRP A 381 -12.54 -8.17 -23.44
C TRP A 381 -13.25 -8.99 -24.52
N ILE A 382 -12.82 -10.24 -24.70
CA ILE A 382 -13.43 -11.15 -25.68
C ILE A 382 -14.45 -12.02 -24.95
N THR A 383 -15.72 -11.86 -25.28
CA THR A 383 -16.80 -12.67 -24.72
C THR A 383 -16.72 -14.13 -25.19
N ALA A 384 -17.41 -15.04 -24.50
CA ALA A 384 -17.49 -16.45 -24.92
C ALA A 384 -18.10 -16.63 -26.33
N SER A 385 -18.83 -15.64 -26.84
CA SER A 385 -19.36 -15.60 -28.21
C SER A 385 -18.40 -15.00 -29.24
N GLY A 386 -17.19 -14.57 -28.82
CA GLY A 386 -16.19 -13.95 -29.68
C GLY A 386 -16.46 -12.44 -29.94
N GLN A 387 -17.38 -11.82 -29.25
CA GLN A 387 -17.58 -10.38 -29.34
C GLN A 387 -16.50 -9.64 -28.54
N GLU A 388 -15.87 -8.64 -29.15
CA GLU A 388 -14.94 -7.74 -28.51
C GLU A 388 -15.70 -6.58 -27.86
N ILE A 389 -15.45 -6.34 -26.59
CA ILE A 389 -16.00 -5.23 -25.83
C ILE A 389 -14.81 -4.40 -25.30
N PRO A 390 -14.67 -3.13 -25.73
CA PRO A 390 -13.60 -2.30 -25.27
C PRO A 390 -13.85 -1.87 -23.80
N ILE A 391 -12.89 -2.14 -22.93
CA ILE A 391 -12.84 -1.68 -21.56
C ILE A 391 -11.82 -0.54 -21.49
N LYS A 392 -12.32 0.66 -21.16
CA LYS A 392 -11.54 1.89 -21.09
C LYS A 392 -11.23 2.22 -19.64
N TYR A 393 -10.01 2.70 -19.38
CA TYR A 393 -9.57 3.10 -18.05
C TYR A 393 -8.50 4.19 -18.15
N ASP A 394 -8.32 4.92 -17.06
CA ASP A 394 -7.33 5.98 -16.93
C ASP A 394 -6.30 5.65 -15.85
N ASP A 395 -5.12 6.28 -15.94
CA ASP A 395 -4.07 6.15 -14.95
C ASP A 395 -4.32 7.07 -13.75
N ALA A 396 -4.09 6.55 -12.56
CA ALA A 396 -4.01 7.34 -11.36
C ALA A 396 -2.62 8.00 -11.25
N GLN A 397 -2.59 9.23 -10.74
CA GLN A 397 -1.38 10.01 -10.59
C GLN A 397 -1.07 10.25 -9.11
N PHE A 398 0.19 10.03 -8.70
CA PHE A 398 0.65 10.47 -7.39
C PHE A 398 0.78 11.99 -7.38
N LYS A 399 0.19 12.61 -6.37
CA LYS A 399 0.31 14.04 -6.14
C LYS A 399 0.91 14.29 -4.77
N ASN A 400 2.09 14.87 -4.76
CA ASN A 400 2.73 15.27 -3.53
C ASN A 400 1.91 16.34 -2.82
N ILE A 401 1.63 16.10 -1.54
CA ILE A 401 0.98 17.06 -0.67
C ILE A 401 1.93 17.46 0.46
N TYR A 402 1.73 18.65 0.98
CA TYR A 402 2.52 19.21 2.07
C TYR A 402 1.77 19.04 3.39
N ILE A 403 2.46 18.60 4.42
CA ILE A 403 1.91 18.45 5.76
C ILE A 403 2.73 19.25 6.75
N LYS A 404 2.04 20.07 7.53
CA LYS A 404 2.63 20.81 8.65
C LYS A 404 2.11 20.23 9.95
N VAL A 405 3.01 19.66 10.75
CA VAL A 405 2.71 19.05 12.04
C VAL A 405 3.02 20.02 13.15
N TYR A 406 2.05 20.28 14.02
CA TYR A 406 2.20 21.12 15.20
C TYR A 406 2.28 20.25 16.45
N LEU A 407 3.39 20.38 17.19
CA LEU A 407 3.64 19.64 18.43
C LEU A 407 3.10 20.41 19.63
N GLU A 408 2.55 19.69 20.63
CA GLU A 408 2.17 20.30 21.92
C GLU A 408 3.37 20.95 22.62
N LYS A 409 3.11 21.95 23.50
CA LYS A 409 4.16 22.70 24.20
C LYS A 409 5.10 21.83 25.06
N ASP A 410 4.60 20.70 25.54
CA ASP A 410 5.33 19.73 26.37
C ASP A 410 5.75 18.48 25.60
N ALA A 411 5.63 18.50 24.25
CA ALA A 411 6.08 17.41 23.41
C ALA A 411 7.61 17.30 23.39
N GLU A 412 8.11 16.09 23.32
CA GLU A 412 9.52 15.86 23.02
C GLU A 412 9.83 16.35 21.60
N THR A 413 10.98 16.98 21.43
CA THR A 413 11.46 17.55 20.17
C THR A 413 12.89 17.11 19.92
N GLY A 414 13.29 17.14 18.65
CA GLY A 414 14.66 16.81 18.22
C GLY A 414 14.67 15.92 16.98
N ASP A 415 15.82 15.83 16.34
CA ASP A 415 15.96 15.15 15.03
C ASP A 415 15.42 13.72 15.01
N GLN A 416 15.54 12.97 16.11
CA GLN A 416 15.01 11.60 16.18
C GLN A 416 13.48 11.57 16.19
N VAL A 417 12.85 12.49 16.93
CA VAL A 417 11.39 12.63 16.98
C VAL A 417 10.88 13.09 15.62
N ASP A 418 11.51 14.10 15.05
CA ASP A 418 11.14 14.65 13.75
C ASP A 418 11.22 13.59 12.65
N ASN A 419 12.31 12.81 12.61
CA ASN A 419 12.47 11.73 11.67
C ASN A 419 11.44 10.62 11.87
N GLN A 420 11.05 10.33 13.13
CA GLN A 420 10.01 9.32 13.38
C GLN A 420 8.63 9.82 12.92
N ILE A 421 8.29 11.08 13.15
CA ILE A 421 7.06 11.71 12.64
C ILE A 421 7.00 11.61 11.11
N LYS A 422 8.10 11.93 10.43
CA LYS A 422 8.20 11.82 8.97
C LYS A 422 7.96 10.38 8.49
N ARG A 423 8.60 9.39 9.13
CA ARG A 423 8.41 7.97 8.78
C ARG A 423 6.95 7.54 8.94
N ASP A 424 6.33 7.92 10.05
CA ASP A 424 4.94 7.52 10.33
C ASP A 424 3.96 8.14 9.31
N LEU A 425 4.17 9.39 8.90
CA LEU A 425 3.37 10.04 7.86
C LEU A 425 3.57 9.43 6.48
N ILE A 426 4.81 9.18 6.08
CA ILE A 426 5.13 8.54 4.80
C ILE A 426 4.53 7.12 4.77
N TYR A 427 4.66 6.36 5.86
CA TYR A 427 4.06 5.05 6.00
C TYR A 427 2.53 5.10 5.88
N ALA A 428 1.89 6.04 6.57
CA ALA A 428 0.44 6.19 6.53
C ALA A 428 -0.06 6.58 5.13
N SER A 429 0.67 7.48 4.45
CA SER A 429 0.30 7.96 3.11
C SER A 429 0.34 6.85 2.04
N ALA A 430 1.16 5.82 2.22
CA ALA A 430 1.21 4.68 1.32
C ALA A 430 -0.10 3.86 1.27
N ASN A 431 -1.00 4.05 2.23
CA ASN A 431 -2.32 3.40 2.27
C ASN A 431 -3.46 4.30 1.80
N TRP A 432 -3.19 5.55 1.42
CA TRP A 432 -4.23 6.45 0.92
C TRP A 432 -4.64 6.07 -0.50
N GLN A 433 -5.90 6.32 -0.81
CA GLN A 433 -6.54 5.80 -2.02
C GLN A 433 -6.73 6.90 -3.07
N ILE A 434 -6.99 6.49 -4.30
CA ILE A 434 -7.33 7.40 -5.41
C ILE A 434 -8.56 8.24 -5.03
N GLY A 435 -8.46 9.57 -5.18
CA GLY A 435 -9.55 10.51 -4.92
C GLY A 435 -9.95 10.64 -3.45
N ASP A 436 -9.05 10.29 -2.51
CA ASP A 436 -9.32 10.48 -1.08
C ASP A 436 -9.36 11.98 -0.73
N ILE A 437 -10.20 12.32 0.23
CA ILE A 437 -10.12 13.63 0.91
C ILE A 437 -9.15 13.47 2.07
N VAL A 438 -7.99 14.12 1.96
CA VAL A 438 -7.01 14.12 3.05
C VAL A 438 -7.49 15.10 4.10
N THR A 439 -7.94 14.59 5.24
CA THR A 439 -8.41 15.39 6.37
C THR A 439 -7.36 15.43 7.47
N GLN A 440 -7.47 16.43 8.36
CA GLN A 440 -6.66 16.51 9.57
C GLN A 440 -6.71 15.20 10.39
N VAL A 441 -7.89 14.55 10.48
CA VAL A 441 -8.07 13.29 11.20
C VAL A 441 -7.28 12.16 10.53
N LEU A 442 -7.32 12.07 9.20
CA LEU A 442 -6.59 11.07 8.43
C LEU A 442 -5.07 11.26 8.59
N ALA A 443 -4.59 12.49 8.51
CA ALA A 443 -3.17 12.82 8.67
C ALA A 443 -2.67 12.72 10.12
N CYS A 444 -3.54 12.90 11.13
CA CYS A 444 -3.21 12.69 12.55
C CYS A 444 -3.30 11.23 12.98
N ALA A 445 -3.94 10.37 12.21
CA ALA A 445 -4.17 8.96 12.61
C ALA A 445 -2.91 8.21 13.07
N PRO A 446 -1.71 8.39 12.46
CA PRO A 446 -0.48 7.75 12.92
C PRO A 446 -0.05 8.14 14.34
N PHE A 447 -0.53 9.27 14.86
CA PHE A 447 -0.09 9.86 16.14
C PHE A 447 -1.06 9.63 17.30
N ILE A 448 -2.22 9.03 17.09
CA ILE A 448 -3.26 8.87 18.13
C ILE A 448 -2.74 8.07 19.33
N ASP A 449 -1.96 7.02 19.08
CA ASP A 449 -1.42 6.13 20.11
C ASP A 449 0.12 6.17 20.20
N CYS A 450 0.77 7.20 19.61
CA CYS A 450 2.22 7.28 19.65
C CYS A 450 2.72 7.67 21.04
N SER A 451 3.81 7.01 21.48
CA SER A 451 4.40 7.23 22.82
C SER A 451 5.59 8.17 22.82
N TYR A 452 6.10 8.55 21.65
CA TYR A 452 7.35 9.31 21.50
C TYR A 452 7.13 10.82 21.30
N THR A 453 5.89 11.26 21.01
CA THR A 453 5.58 12.68 20.84
C THR A 453 4.10 12.96 21.12
N LYS A 454 3.75 14.25 21.19
CA LYS A 454 2.37 14.70 21.29
C LYS A 454 2.09 15.69 20.18
N VAL A 455 1.24 15.28 19.22
CA VAL A 455 0.82 16.12 18.11
C VAL A 455 -0.48 16.82 18.48
N ALA A 456 -0.46 18.16 18.42
CA ALA A 456 -1.64 18.98 18.69
C ALA A 456 -2.61 18.94 17.52
N TYR A 457 -2.11 19.23 16.31
CA TYR A 457 -2.88 19.15 15.06
C TYR A 457 -1.94 19.17 13.86
N VAL A 458 -2.50 18.94 12.67
CA VAL A 458 -1.80 19.09 11.39
C VAL A 458 -2.55 20.06 10.48
N LYS A 459 -1.83 20.66 9.55
CA LYS A 459 -2.40 21.43 8.42
C LYS A 459 -1.90 20.77 7.13
N ILE A 460 -2.72 20.84 6.10
CA ILE A 460 -2.51 20.19 4.82
C ILE A 460 -2.51 21.24 3.73
N SER A 461 -1.65 21.08 2.72
CA SER A 461 -1.56 22.02 1.60
C SER A 461 -1.24 21.25 0.32
N ALA A 462 -1.76 21.74 -0.80
CA ALA A 462 -1.43 21.25 -2.14
C ALA A 462 -0.14 21.89 -2.70
N ASP A 463 0.21 23.09 -2.23
CA ASP A 463 1.25 23.96 -2.79
C ASP A 463 2.34 24.37 -1.78
N GLY A 464 2.23 23.92 -0.51
CA GLY A 464 3.13 24.30 0.58
C GLY A 464 2.94 25.72 1.10
N THR A 465 2.02 26.51 0.53
CA THR A 465 1.78 27.92 0.89
C THR A 465 0.41 28.16 1.47
N THR A 466 -0.62 27.58 0.90
CA THR A 466 -2.01 27.72 1.35
C THR A 466 -2.40 26.52 2.21
N TRP A 467 -2.64 26.74 3.51
CA TRP A 467 -2.87 25.69 4.50
C TRP A 467 -4.33 25.56 4.89
N SER A 468 -4.83 24.34 4.97
CA SER A 468 -6.22 24.00 5.33
C SER A 468 -6.30 22.79 6.26
N ASP A 469 -7.49 22.51 6.80
CA ASP A 469 -7.77 21.31 7.63
C ASP A 469 -8.13 20.09 6.78
N SER A 470 -8.39 20.29 5.51
CA SER A 470 -8.68 19.22 4.56
C SER A 470 -8.26 19.62 3.15
N LEU A 471 -7.90 18.63 2.35
CA LEU A 471 -7.56 18.79 0.95
C LEU A 471 -8.33 17.74 0.14
N GLU A 472 -9.14 18.19 -0.79
CA GLU A 472 -9.82 17.30 -1.74
C GLU A 472 -8.88 17.02 -2.92
N MET A 473 -8.65 15.74 -3.19
CA MET A 473 -7.86 15.30 -4.33
C MET A 473 -8.72 15.18 -5.57
N GLY A 474 -8.12 15.35 -6.74
CA GLY A 474 -8.77 14.99 -8.00
C GLY A 474 -9.18 13.51 -8.01
N CYS A 475 -10.23 13.18 -8.76
CA CYS A 475 -10.77 11.80 -8.77
C CYS A 475 -9.76 10.76 -9.28
N ASN A 476 -8.70 11.17 -9.97
CA ASN A 476 -7.60 10.35 -10.48
C ASN A 476 -6.26 10.60 -9.76
N GLU A 477 -6.25 11.37 -8.67
CA GLU A 477 -5.05 11.68 -7.90
C GLU A 477 -4.94 10.75 -6.67
N ILE A 478 -3.73 10.29 -6.38
CA ILE A 478 -3.37 9.60 -5.13
C ILE A 478 -2.54 10.56 -4.31
N PRO A 479 -2.98 10.94 -3.10
CA PRO A 479 -2.17 11.80 -2.24
C PRO A 479 -0.92 11.05 -1.79
N SER A 480 0.23 11.69 -1.90
CA SER A 480 1.53 11.15 -1.50
C SER A 480 2.29 12.14 -0.63
N VAL A 481 3.04 11.63 0.32
CA VAL A 481 3.87 12.44 1.23
C VAL A 481 5.31 11.94 1.13
N VAL A 482 6.23 12.87 0.95
CA VAL A 482 7.68 12.62 1.00
C VAL A 482 8.32 13.46 2.09
N ASP A 483 9.52 13.10 2.56
CA ASP A 483 10.15 13.75 3.70
C ASP A 483 10.34 15.28 3.52
N GLY A 484 10.63 15.72 2.29
CA GLY A 484 10.77 17.14 1.94
C GLY A 484 9.46 17.94 1.97
N THR A 485 8.30 17.28 2.00
CA THR A 485 6.99 17.96 2.09
C THR A 485 6.42 18.02 3.52
N ILE A 486 7.17 17.52 4.51
CA ILE A 486 6.76 17.52 5.92
C ILE A 486 7.51 18.61 6.69
N THR A 487 6.76 19.51 7.32
CA THR A 487 7.30 20.55 8.20
C THR A 487 6.80 20.31 9.62
N ILE A 488 7.70 20.34 10.61
CA ILE A 488 7.36 20.12 12.01
C ILE A 488 7.62 21.42 12.76
N GLN A 489 6.66 21.88 13.55
CA GLN A 489 6.71 23.15 14.28
C GLN A 489 6.14 22.99 15.69
N PRO A 490 6.62 23.77 16.67
CA PRO A 490 5.96 23.85 17.96
C PRO A 490 4.57 24.47 17.82
N TYR A 491 3.65 24.09 18.72
CA TYR A 491 2.33 24.69 18.79
C TYR A 491 2.44 26.18 19.11
N GLU A 492 1.86 27.03 18.27
CA GLU A 492 1.68 28.45 18.51
C GLU A 492 0.22 28.68 18.89
N GLU A 493 -0.03 29.25 20.06
CA GLU A 493 -1.37 29.78 20.40
C GLU A 493 -1.64 30.99 19.52
N GLU A 494 -2.67 30.96 18.68
CA GLU A 494 -3.23 32.12 18.00
C GLU A 494 -3.88 33.10 18.99
#